data_1b4c7352cb76a2d652fb7d572762407a
#
_entry.id   1b4c7352cb76a2d652fb7d572762407a
#
_cell.length_a   1.000
_cell.length_b   1.000
_cell.length_c   1.000
_cell.angle_alpha   90.00
_cell.angle_beta   90.00
_cell.angle_gamma   90.00
#
_symmetry.space_group_name_H-M   'P 1'
#
loop_
_entity.id
_entity.type
_entity.pdbx_description
1 polymer ?
#
loop_
_entity_poly.entity_id
_entity_poly.type
_entity_poly.pdbx_seq_one_letter_code
_entity_poly.pdbx_strand_id
1 'polypeptide(L)'
;LENDPGYLGTLAALPEAEKKALLYGDWDSFTGQVFTEWKNDPAHYDDQRWTHVIRPFRIPGHWKIWRGYDFGYSKPFSVGWYAADEEGRLYRIRELYGCTGTPNEGIRADPVKQARMIREAEENDPMLRGRTILGVADPAIFNESQGESIAAMQEKSPNFLHWAPGDHTRLAGKMQFHYRLAFQADGRPMLQVFNTCKHFIRTIPNLVYSESNVEDIDTDQEDHIYDECRYVLMENPLSPPRTEPVQPMPDDPLELGKKARFFRV
;
A
#
# COMPACT_ATOMS: atom_id res chain seq x y z
N LEU A 1 2.50 -8.84 -27.31
CA LEU A 1 1.64 -8.45 -26.16
C LEU A 1 0.38 -9.32 -26.04
N GLU A 2 -0.12 -9.90 -27.14
CA GLU A 2 -1.35 -10.71 -27.14
C GLU A 2 -1.23 -12.11 -26.50
N ASN A 3 -0.04 -12.54 -26.07
CA ASN A 3 0.22 -13.93 -25.67
C ASN A 3 0.69 -14.13 -24.22
N ASP A 4 0.62 -13.12 -23.36
CA ASP A 4 0.95 -13.29 -21.94
C ASP A 4 -0.29 -13.16 -21.04
N PRO A 5 -0.88 -14.30 -20.58
CA PRO A 5 -2.04 -14.29 -19.70
C PRO A 5 -1.79 -13.59 -18.35
N GLY A 6 -0.53 -13.59 -17.87
CA GLY A 6 -0.15 -12.89 -16.64
C GLY A 6 -0.23 -11.38 -16.80
N TYR A 7 0.22 -10.86 -17.92
CA TYR A 7 0.15 -9.44 -18.24
C TYR A 7 -1.30 -8.95 -18.39
N LEU A 8 -2.15 -9.71 -19.06
CA LEU A 8 -3.57 -9.38 -19.20
C LEU A 8 -4.30 -9.40 -17.85
N GLY A 9 -3.94 -10.33 -16.95
CA GLY A 9 -4.46 -10.35 -15.57
C GLY A 9 -4.06 -9.10 -14.78
N THR A 10 -2.83 -8.64 -14.95
CA THR A 10 -2.34 -7.39 -14.34
C THR A 10 -3.10 -6.19 -14.88
N LEU A 11 -3.28 -6.09 -16.21
CA LEU A 11 -4.04 -5.01 -16.85
C LEU A 11 -5.52 -4.98 -16.41
N ALA A 12 -6.12 -6.15 -16.18
CA ALA A 12 -7.52 -6.23 -15.76
C ALA A 12 -7.79 -5.59 -14.39
N ALA A 13 -6.74 -5.50 -13.55
CA ALA A 13 -6.82 -4.90 -12.21
C ALA A 13 -6.56 -3.39 -12.21
N LEU A 14 -6.15 -2.80 -13.34
CA LEU A 14 -5.87 -1.37 -13.45
C LEU A 14 -7.14 -0.54 -13.59
N PRO A 15 -7.11 0.74 -13.16
CA PRO A 15 -8.14 1.72 -13.50
C PRO A 15 -8.38 1.80 -15.01
N GLU A 16 -9.61 2.13 -15.41
CA GLU A 16 -10.02 2.10 -16.82
C GLU A 16 -9.20 3.06 -17.71
N ALA A 17 -8.79 4.22 -17.18
CA ALA A 17 -7.94 5.19 -17.89
C ALA A 17 -6.54 4.61 -18.15
N GLU A 18 -5.92 3.98 -17.15
CA GLU A 18 -4.60 3.36 -17.26
C GLU A 18 -4.62 2.15 -18.20
N LYS A 19 -5.68 1.35 -18.11
CA LYS A 19 -5.91 0.23 -19.01
C LYS A 19 -6.02 0.70 -20.47
N LYS A 20 -6.75 1.79 -20.74
CA LYS A 20 -6.87 2.38 -22.08
C LYS A 20 -5.53 2.89 -22.60
N ALA A 21 -4.77 3.60 -21.76
CA ALA A 21 -3.44 4.09 -22.12
C ALA A 21 -2.50 2.95 -22.51
N LEU A 22 -2.42 1.90 -21.68
CA LEU A 22 -1.51 0.76 -21.89
C LEU A 22 -1.95 -0.18 -23.03
N LEU A 23 -3.25 -0.39 -23.23
CA LEU A 23 -3.77 -1.29 -24.30
C LEU A 23 -3.89 -0.60 -25.65
N TYR A 24 -4.30 0.65 -25.67
CA TYR A 24 -4.68 1.33 -26.91
C TYR A 24 -3.79 2.55 -27.24
N GLY A 25 -2.83 2.89 -26.36
CA GLY A 25 -1.98 4.07 -26.53
C GLY A 25 -2.75 5.38 -26.39
N ASP A 26 -3.88 5.37 -25.69
CA ASP A 26 -4.71 6.56 -25.42
C ASP A 26 -4.21 7.27 -24.16
N TRP A 27 -3.18 8.09 -24.34
CA TRP A 27 -2.56 8.89 -23.28
C TRP A 27 -3.26 10.23 -23.04
N ASP A 28 -4.14 10.67 -23.94
CA ASP A 28 -4.85 11.95 -23.82
C ASP A 28 -5.88 11.94 -22.67
N SER A 29 -6.32 10.76 -22.23
CA SER A 29 -7.20 10.58 -21.07
C SER A 29 -6.45 10.44 -19.74
N PHE A 30 -5.12 10.49 -19.77
CA PHE A 30 -4.24 10.18 -18.65
C PHE A 30 -3.87 11.44 -17.85
N THR A 31 -4.87 12.22 -17.49
CA THR A 31 -4.69 13.37 -16.59
C THR A 31 -5.36 13.07 -15.26
N GLY A 32 -4.57 12.76 -14.21
CA GLY A 32 -5.22 12.78 -12.91
C GLY A 32 -4.73 11.78 -11.86
N GLN A 33 -5.63 11.49 -10.98
CA GLN A 33 -5.48 10.72 -9.77
C GLN A 33 -5.02 9.28 -10.03
N VAL A 34 -3.97 8.82 -9.32
CA VAL A 34 -3.46 7.43 -9.45
C VAL A 34 -4.44 6.42 -8.88
N PHE A 35 -4.97 6.68 -7.68
CA PHE A 35 -5.83 5.74 -6.95
C PHE A 35 -7.30 6.16 -7.03
N THR A 36 -7.92 5.96 -8.19
CA THR A 36 -9.32 6.30 -8.44
C THR A 36 -10.32 5.40 -7.69
N GLU A 37 -9.87 4.24 -7.20
CA GLU A 37 -10.65 3.33 -6.35
C GLU A 37 -10.85 3.86 -4.94
N TRP A 38 -10.02 4.84 -4.52
CA TRP A 38 -10.10 5.40 -3.17
C TRP A 38 -11.48 5.99 -2.88
N LYS A 39 -12.06 5.53 -1.79
CA LYS A 39 -13.34 6.05 -1.30
C LYS A 39 -13.30 6.31 0.20
N ASN A 40 -13.66 7.51 0.58
CA ASN A 40 -13.84 7.92 1.97
C ASN A 40 -15.32 8.27 2.19
N ASP A 41 -16.08 7.34 2.75
CA ASP A 41 -17.53 7.47 2.96
C ASP A 41 -17.87 7.36 4.46
N PRO A 42 -18.08 8.49 5.15
CA PRO A 42 -18.39 8.48 6.58
C PRO A 42 -19.64 7.72 6.98
N ALA A 43 -20.60 7.52 6.06
CA ALA A 43 -21.82 6.74 6.33
C ALA A 43 -21.50 5.25 6.55
N HIS A 44 -20.35 4.79 6.05
CA HIS A 44 -19.93 3.40 6.08
C HIS A 44 -18.74 3.11 7.00
N TYR A 45 -18.38 4.05 7.89
CA TYR A 45 -17.24 3.84 8.81
C TYR A 45 -17.49 2.72 9.82
N ASP A 46 -18.72 2.47 10.20
CA ASP A 46 -19.10 1.49 11.23
C ASP A 46 -19.32 0.09 10.64
N ASP A 47 -19.91 -0.03 9.46
CA ASP A 47 -20.09 -1.32 8.77
C ASP A 47 -18.87 -1.76 7.97
N GLN A 48 -17.88 -0.85 7.78
CA GLN A 48 -16.59 -1.09 7.13
C GLN A 48 -16.70 -1.55 5.67
N ARG A 49 -17.81 -1.25 4.99
CA ARG A 49 -18.07 -1.66 3.61
C ARG A 49 -18.14 -0.46 2.69
N TRP A 50 -17.66 -0.64 1.46
CA TRP A 50 -17.69 0.39 0.41
C TRP A 50 -17.00 1.70 0.80
N THR A 51 -16.05 1.60 1.75
CA THR A 51 -15.17 2.68 2.21
C THR A 51 -13.80 2.14 2.60
N HIS A 52 -12.75 2.92 2.37
CA HIS A 52 -11.40 2.61 2.83
C HIS A 52 -11.13 3.15 4.24
N VAL A 53 -11.89 4.16 4.65
CA VAL A 53 -11.75 4.80 5.96
C VAL A 53 -12.77 4.24 6.93
N ILE A 54 -12.31 3.84 8.12
CA ILE A 54 -13.14 3.19 9.13
C ILE A 54 -12.89 3.78 10.52
N ARG A 55 -13.82 3.54 11.45
CA ARG A 55 -13.58 3.89 12.86
C ARG A 55 -12.54 2.98 13.48
N PRO A 56 -11.70 3.49 14.40
CA PRO A 56 -10.79 2.67 15.18
C PRO A 56 -11.53 1.59 15.97
N PHE A 57 -10.96 0.39 15.98
CA PHE A 57 -11.41 -0.71 16.81
C PHE A 57 -10.22 -1.34 17.53
N ARG A 58 -10.48 -2.14 18.56
CA ARG A 58 -9.43 -2.82 19.31
C ARG A 58 -8.80 -3.92 18.47
N ILE A 59 -7.50 -3.81 18.22
CA ILE A 59 -6.74 -4.81 17.44
C ILE A 59 -6.55 -6.07 18.29
N PRO A 60 -6.94 -7.27 17.79
CA PRO A 60 -6.71 -8.54 18.46
C PRO A 60 -5.23 -8.79 18.76
N GLY A 61 -4.95 -9.40 19.89
CA GLY A 61 -3.56 -9.59 20.36
C GLY A 61 -2.72 -10.50 19.46
N HIS A 62 -3.34 -11.42 18.73
CA HIS A 62 -2.69 -12.38 17.84
C HIS A 62 -2.43 -11.84 16.42
N TRP A 63 -3.01 -10.70 16.05
CA TRP A 63 -2.73 -10.11 14.74
C TRP A 63 -1.29 -9.61 14.67
N LYS A 64 -0.65 -9.80 13.53
CA LYS A 64 0.70 -9.25 13.29
C LYS A 64 0.63 -7.74 13.14
N ILE A 65 1.65 -7.07 13.70
CA ILE A 65 1.81 -5.62 13.53
C ILE A 65 3.06 -5.36 12.70
N TRP A 66 2.87 -4.57 11.65
CA TRP A 66 3.93 -4.04 10.80
C TRP A 66 4.13 -2.56 11.08
N ARG A 67 5.35 -2.09 10.89
CA ARG A 67 5.69 -0.66 10.89
C ARG A 67 6.46 -0.36 9.61
N GLY A 68 5.90 0.51 8.76
CA GLY A 68 6.58 1.08 7.60
C GLY A 68 7.31 2.36 7.95
N TYR A 69 8.40 2.66 7.25
CA TYR A 69 9.16 3.89 7.45
C TYR A 69 9.76 4.40 6.15
N ASP A 70 9.53 5.68 5.88
CA ASP A 70 10.19 6.46 4.84
C ASP A 70 10.90 7.64 5.52
N PHE A 71 12.24 7.74 5.32
CA PHE A 71 13.06 8.76 5.95
C PHE A 71 12.93 10.09 5.23
N GLY A 72 12.75 11.16 5.99
CA GLY A 72 12.83 12.54 5.52
C GLY A 72 13.46 13.45 6.55
N TYR A 73 14.17 14.48 6.10
CA TYR A 73 14.75 15.53 6.94
C TYR A 73 14.15 16.90 6.58
N SER A 74 14.43 17.41 5.38
CA SER A 74 13.81 18.62 4.84
C SER A 74 12.42 18.38 4.27
N LYS A 75 12.19 17.16 3.78
CA LYS A 75 10.89 16.61 3.46
C LYS A 75 10.35 15.86 4.69
N PRO A 76 9.04 15.65 4.81
CA PRO A 76 8.48 14.87 5.91
C PRO A 76 9.01 13.44 5.93
N PHE A 77 9.29 12.91 7.10
CA PHE A 77 9.37 11.46 7.26
C PHE A 77 7.98 10.88 7.51
N SER A 78 7.77 9.63 7.12
CA SER A 78 6.51 8.91 7.33
C SER A 78 6.73 7.62 8.10
N VAL A 79 5.86 7.37 9.08
CA VAL A 79 5.75 6.09 9.78
C VAL A 79 4.28 5.68 9.83
N GLY A 80 3.98 4.47 9.37
CA GLY A 80 2.66 3.88 9.50
C GLY A 80 2.71 2.56 10.25
N TRP A 81 1.73 2.33 11.13
CA TRP A 81 1.55 1.03 11.78
C TRP A 81 0.33 0.33 11.19
N TYR A 82 0.51 -0.96 10.88
CA TYR A 82 -0.49 -1.78 10.19
C TYR A 82 -0.71 -3.07 10.97
N ALA A 83 -1.98 -3.41 11.18
CA ALA A 83 -2.38 -4.71 11.69
C ALA A 83 -2.83 -5.59 10.51
N ALA A 84 -2.42 -6.86 10.51
CA ALA A 84 -2.85 -7.85 9.52
C ALA A 84 -3.79 -8.86 10.18
N ASP A 85 -4.99 -9.04 9.61
CA ASP A 85 -5.91 -10.08 10.02
C ASP A 85 -5.56 -11.45 9.40
N GLU A 86 -6.33 -12.47 9.73
CA GLU A 86 -6.11 -13.85 9.26
C GLU A 86 -6.37 -14.02 7.76
N GLU A 87 -7.14 -13.10 7.16
CA GLU A 87 -7.43 -13.06 5.72
C GLU A 87 -6.36 -12.31 4.92
N GLY A 88 -5.39 -11.71 5.62
CA GLY A 88 -4.32 -10.88 5.02
C GLY A 88 -4.76 -9.45 4.68
N ARG A 89 -5.92 -9.01 5.19
CA ARG A 89 -6.34 -7.61 5.10
C ARG A 89 -5.48 -6.78 6.03
N LEU A 90 -5.00 -5.65 5.54
CA LEU A 90 -4.22 -4.70 6.30
C LEU A 90 -5.09 -3.54 6.78
N TYR A 91 -4.88 -3.16 8.03
CA TYR A 91 -5.49 -1.99 8.66
C TYR A 91 -4.39 -1.03 9.06
N ARG A 92 -4.34 0.16 8.44
CA ARG A 92 -3.49 1.24 8.93
C ARG A 92 -4.11 1.81 10.19
N ILE A 93 -3.53 1.48 11.34
CA ILE A 93 -4.11 1.76 12.66
C ILE A 93 -3.59 3.06 13.29
N ARG A 94 -2.40 3.50 12.87
CA ARG A 94 -1.73 4.69 13.37
C ARG A 94 -0.76 5.26 12.34
N GLU A 95 -0.49 6.55 12.45
CA GLU A 95 0.56 7.23 11.70
C GLU A 95 1.35 8.20 12.56
N LEU A 96 2.59 8.44 12.18
CA LEU A 96 3.44 9.53 12.64
C LEU A 96 4.06 10.18 11.41
N TYR A 97 3.68 11.43 11.15
CA TYR A 97 4.10 12.15 9.96
C TYR A 97 4.85 13.42 10.34
N GLY A 98 6.13 13.48 9.94
CA GLY A 98 7.05 14.52 10.36
C GLY A 98 6.96 15.81 9.53
N CYS A 99 5.75 16.38 9.40
CA CYS A 99 5.55 17.64 8.68
C CYS A 99 5.41 18.85 9.64
N THR A 100 5.76 20.03 9.15
CA THR A 100 5.63 21.30 9.90
C THR A 100 4.20 21.84 9.96
N GLY A 101 3.28 21.28 9.17
CA GLY A 101 1.95 21.83 8.87
C GLY A 101 1.87 22.47 7.49
N THR A 102 3.01 22.83 6.89
CA THR A 102 3.11 23.16 5.47
C THR A 102 3.23 21.86 4.67
N PRO A 103 2.44 21.68 3.60
CA PRO A 103 2.54 20.49 2.76
C PRO A 103 3.96 20.24 2.26
N ASN A 104 4.41 18.99 2.33
CA ASN A 104 5.72 18.53 1.84
C ASN A 104 6.95 19.20 2.50
N GLU A 105 6.78 19.78 3.72
CA GLU A 105 7.86 20.38 4.51
C GLU A 105 8.10 19.60 5.81
N GLY A 106 9.34 19.05 5.97
CA GLY A 106 9.74 18.24 7.11
C GLY A 106 10.17 19.05 8.33
N ILE A 107 9.97 18.50 9.53
CA ILE A 107 10.33 19.12 10.84
C ILE A 107 11.84 19.10 11.11
N ARG A 108 12.67 18.66 10.19
CA ARG A 108 14.14 18.58 10.29
C ARG A 108 14.63 17.84 11.54
N ALA A 109 13.97 16.74 11.87
CA ALA A 109 14.40 15.84 12.92
C ALA A 109 15.51 14.90 12.40
N ASP A 110 16.62 14.79 13.14
CA ASP A 110 17.67 13.84 12.84
C ASP A 110 17.21 12.37 13.07
N PRO A 111 17.94 11.36 12.55
CA PRO A 111 17.54 9.96 12.67
C PRO A 111 17.29 9.48 14.10
N VAL A 112 18.11 9.92 15.06
CA VAL A 112 17.98 9.52 16.48
C VAL A 112 16.74 10.14 17.10
N LYS A 113 16.45 11.40 16.78
CA LYS A 113 15.24 12.08 17.23
C LYS A 113 13.99 11.43 16.66
N GLN A 114 14.00 11.05 15.34
CA GLN A 114 12.92 10.31 14.72
C GLN A 114 12.70 8.96 15.42
N ALA A 115 13.78 8.21 15.70
CA ALA A 115 13.68 6.95 16.42
C ALA A 115 13.03 7.11 17.81
N ARG A 116 13.39 8.14 18.55
CA ARG A 116 12.76 8.44 19.85
C ARG A 116 11.27 8.73 19.69
N MET A 117 10.88 9.55 18.71
CA MET A 117 9.47 9.84 18.44
C MET A 117 8.66 8.58 18.09
N ILE A 118 9.26 7.65 17.32
CA ILE A 118 8.66 6.37 16.98
C ILE A 118 8.44 5.54 18.25
N ARG A 119 9.45 5.41 19.09
CA ARG A 119 9.35 4.68 20.37
C ARG A 119 8.31 5.28 21.32
N GLU A 120 8.31 6.58 21.48
CA GLU A 120 7.31 7.28 22.28
C GLU A 120 5.89 7.03 21.75
N ALA A 121 5.71 7.00 20.43
CA ALA A 121 4.43 6.67 19.82
C ALA A 121 3.98 5.22 20.12
N GLU A 122 4.90 4.24 20.08
CA GLU A 122 4.63 2.84 20.39
C GLU A 122 4.34 2.60 21.87
N GLU A 123 5.11 3.22 22.74
CA GLU A 123 4.96 3.08 24.20
C GLU A 123 3.68 3.73 24.74
N ASN A 124 3.24 4.83 24.13
CA ASN A 124 2.05 5.55 24.54
C ASN A 124 0.76 5.05 23.93
N ASP A 125 0.82 4.19 22.91
CA ASP A 125 -0.37 3.65 22.26
C ASP A 125 -0.77 2.28 22.85
N PRO A 126 -1.97 2.14 23.41
CA PRO A 126 -2.45 0.88 23.98
C PRO A 126 -2.54 -0.28 22.97
N MET A 127 -2.64 0.01 21.67
CA MET A 127 -2.69 -1.00 20.60
C MET A 127 -1.30 -1.51 20.22
N LEU A 128 -0.24 -0.73 20.51
CA LEU A 128 1.14 -1.03 20.12
C LEU A 128 2.02 -1.44 21.29
N ARG A 129 1.73 -0.94 22.48
CA ARG A 129 2.55 -1.14 23.68
C ARG A 129 2.73 -2.62 23.98
N GLY A 130 4.01 -3.04 24.09
CA GLY A 130 4.38 -4.42 24.40
C GLY A 130 4.13 -5.44 23.28
N ARG A 131 3.78 -4.97 22.07
CA ARG A 131 3.61 -5.84 20.91
C ARG A 131 4.94 -6.06 20.19
N THR A 132 5.10 -7.22 19.58
CA THR A 132 6.14 -7.43 18.57
C THR A 132 5.75 -6.69 17.30
N ILE A 133 6.59 -5.77 16.84
CA ILE A 133 6.37 -4.95 15.65
C ILE A 133 7.46 -5.26 14.64
N LEU A 134 7.05 -5.67 13.45
CA LEU A 134 7.94 -5.96 12.32
C LEU A 134 8.20 -4.65 11.56
N GLY A 135 9.44 -4.19 11.54
CA GLY A 135 9.82 -2.93 10.88
C GLY A 135 10.32 -3.17 9.45
N VAL A 136 9.79 -2.43 8.50
CA VAL A 136 10.26 -2.38 7.11
C VAL A 136 10.46 -0.91 6.71
N ALA A 137 11.52 -0.62 5.98
CA ALA A 137 11.87 0.76 5.65
C ALA A 137 12.49 0.91 4.26
N ASP A 138 12.53 2.15 3.77
CA ASP A 138 13.28 2.48 2.56
C ASP A 138 14.70 1.87 2.61
N PRO A 139 15.11 1.10 1.60
CA PRO A 139 16.46 0.58 1.49
C PRO A 139 17.55 1.65 1.58
N ALA A 140 17.28 2.89 1.23
CA ALA A 140 18.25 3.99 1.31
C ALA A 140 18.74 4.25 2.75
N ILE A 141 17.96 3.93 3.79
CA ILE A 141 18.40 4.12 5.19
C ILE A 141 19.53 3.20 5.62
N PHE A 142 19.82 2.15 4.85
CA PHE A 142 20.90 1.20 5.11
C PHE A 142 22.22 1.60 4.43
N ASN A 143 22.24 2.72 3.68
CA ASN A 143 23.41 3.17 2.97
C ASN A 143 24.47 3.74 3.93
N GLU A 144 25.69 3.21 3.87
CA GLU A 144 26.85 3.60 4.69
C GLU A 144 27.87 4.47 3.94
N SER A 145 27.58 4.88 2.71
CA SER A 145 28.54 5.61 1.86
C SER A 145 29.02 6.94 2.45
N GLN A 146 28.29 7.51 3.40
CA GLN A 146 28.61 8.78 4.06
C GLN A 146 28.88 8.62 5.57
N GLY A 147 29.14 7.41 6.04
CA GLY A 147 29.36 7.09 7.44
C GLY A 147 28.35 6.06 7.95
N GLU A 148 27.98 6.17 9.22
CA GLU A 148 27.02 5.25 9.81
C GLU A 148 25.63 5.41 9.18
N SER A 149 24.98 4.28 8.84
CA SER A 149 23.65 4.27 8.24
C SER A 149 22.57 4.77 9.21
N ILE A 150 21.48 5.31 8.67
CA ILE A 150 20.31 5.74 9.44
C ILE A 150 19.75 4.56 10.24
N ALA A 151 19.65 3.39 9.62
CA ALA A 151 19.18 2.18 10.28
C ALA A 151 20.05 1.85 11.52
N ALA A 152 21.38 1.87 11.37
CA ALA A 152 22.32 1.61 12.48
C ALA A 152 22.20 2.66 13.59
N MET A 153 22.01 3.95 13.26
CA MET A 153 21.78 4.99 14.27
C MET A 153 20.51 4.76 15.07
N GLN A 154 19.44 4.28 14.43
CA GLN A 154 18.14 4.05 15.07
C GLN A 154 18.11 2.75 15.88
N GLU A 155 18.95 1.76 15.52
CA GLU A 155 19.07 0.49 16.23
C GLU A 155 19.80 0.63 17.58
N LYS A 156 20.55 1.69 17.79
CA LYS A 156 21.29 1.92 19.03
C LYS A 156 20.39 2.25 20.23
N SER A 157 20.96 2.01 21.42
CA SER A 157 20.37 2.44 22.69
C SER A 157 20.09 3.96 22.69
N PRO A 158 18.99 4.42 23.27
CA PRO A 158 17.94 3.65 23.98
C PRO A 158 16.79 3.17 23.06
N ASN A 159 16.83 3.49 21.77
CA ASN A 159 15.67 3.32 20.89
C ASN A 159 15.46 1.87 20.41
N PHE A 160 16.53 1.17 20.03
CA PHE A 160 16.51 -0.22 19.57
C PHE A 160 15.43 -0.50 18.49
N LEU A 161 15.37 0.35 17.46
CA LEU A 161 14.48 0.13 16.32
C LEU A 161 15.15 -0.76 15.28
N HIS A 162 14.55 -1.92 15.02
CA HIS A 162 14.98 -2.82 13.95
C HIS A 162 14.17 -2.58 12.69
N TRP A 163 14.87 -2.57 11.56
CA TRP A 163 14.30 -2.42 10.23
C TRP A 163 14.80 -3.53 9.31
N ALA A 164 13.92 -4.04 8.47
CA ALA A 164 14.27 -4.79 7.27
C ALA A 164 14.23 -3.85 6.07
N PRO A 165 15.12 -4.02 5.08
CA PRO A 165 15.02 -3.26 3.83
C PRO A 165 13.77 -3.68 3.06
N GLY A 166 12.94 -2.71 2.68
CA GLY A 166 11.73 -2.94 1.89
C GLY A 166 12.06 -3.21 0.41
N ASP A 167 11.18 -3.90 -0.27
CA ASP A 167 11.25 -4.01 -1.73
C ASP A 167 10.85 -2.66 -2.35
N HIS A 168 11.78 -2.03 -3.07
CA HIS A 168 11.59 -0.73 -3.69
C HIS A 168 11.09 -0.80 -5.14
N THR A 169 10.68 -1.98 -5.63
CA THR A 169 10.12 -2.15 -6.98
C THR A 169 8.82 -1.34 -7.13
N ARG A 170 8.93 -0.18 -7.77
CA ARG A 170 7.86 0.83 -7.79
C ARG A 170 6.59 0.34 -8.45
N LEU A 171 6.69 -0.22 -9.65
CA LEU A 171 5.52 -0.71 -10.39
C LEU A 171 4.79 -1.82 -9.64
N ALA A 172 5.51 -2.83 -9.14
CA ALA A 172 4.91 -3.92 -8.35
C ALA A 172 4.23 -3.38 -7.09
N GLY A 173 4.87 -2.43 -6.39
CA GLY A 173 4.30 -1.79 -5.21
C GLY A 173 3.03 -0.98 -5.53
N LYS A 174 3.00 -0.22 -6.64
CA LYS A 174 1.79 0.47 -7.10
C LYS A 174 0.65 -0.51 -7.37
N MET A 175 0.95 -1.64 -8.02
CA MET A 175 -0.04 -2.68 -8.25
C MET A 175 -0.59 -3.28 -6.96
N GLN A 176 0.24 -3.43 -5.91
CA GLN A 176 -0.24 -3.87 -4.60
C GLN A 176 -1.24 -2.88 -3.98
N PHE A 177 -1.06 -1.57 -4.20
CA PHE A 177 -2.07 -0.59 -3.80
C PHE A 177 -3.40 -0.82 -4.53
N HIS A 178 -3.40 -0.93 -5.86
CA HIS A 178 -4.61 -1.18 -6.65
C HIS A 178 -5.33 -2.46 -6.21
N TYR A 179 -4.60 -3.57 -6.02
CA TYR A 179 -5.20 -4.83 -5.55
C TYR A 179 -5.84 -4.70 -4.17
N ARG A 180 -5.22 -3.94 -3.27
CA ARG A 180 -5.71 -3.77 -1.91
C ARG A 180 -6.82 -2.74 -1.77
N LEU A 181 -6.85 -1.74 -2.66
CA LEU A 181 -7.93 -0.76 -2.69
C LEU A 181 -9.20 -1.30 -3.39
N ALA A 182 -9.07 -2.30 -4.26
CA ALA A 182 -10.25 -2.90 -4.89
C ALA A 182 -11.21 -3.51 -3.86
N PHE A 183 -12.49 -3.13 -3.93
CA PHE A 183 -13.52 -3.71 -3.07
C PHE A 183 -13.77 -5.17 -3.44
N GLN A 184 -13.73 -6.04 -2.44
CA GLN A 184 -14.07 -7.45 -2.59
C GLN A 184 -15.58 -7.66 -2.69
N ALA A 185 -16.04 -8.89 -2.95
CA ALA A 185 -17.46 -9.21 -3.07
C ALA A 185 -18.30 -8.89 -1.81
N ASP A 186 -17.66 -8.89 -0.63
CA ASP A 186 -18.27 -8.49 0.64
C ASP A 186 -18.33 -6.96 0.84
N GLY A 187 -17.85 -6.18 -0.12
CA GLY A 187 -17.77 -4.72 -0.06
C GLY A 187 -16.60 -4.19 0.78
N ARG A 188 -15.68 -5.05 1.25
CA ARG A 188 -14.52 -4.61 2.04
C ARG A 188 -13.24 -4.64 1.17
N PRO A 189 -12.40 -3.61 1.22
CA PRO A 189 -11.11 -3.63 0.54
C PRO A 189 -10.08 -4.41 1.39
N MET A 190 -8.94 -4.76 0.80
CA MET A 190 -7.84 -5.44 1.49
C MET A 190 -6.86 -4.46 2.19
N LEU A 191 -7.11 -3.16 2.09
CA LEU A 191 -6.46 -2.11 2.88
C LEU A 191 -7.53 -1.16 3.41
N GLN A 192 -7.64 -1.06 4.73
CA GLN A 192 -8.49 -0.11 5.42
C GLN A 192 -7.67 0.80 6.34
N VAL A 193 -8.16 2.00 6.59
CA VAL A 193 -7.42 3.04 7.30
C VAL A 193 -8.29 3.62 8.40
N PHE A 194 -7.76 3.70 9.61
CA PHE A 194 -8.47 4.35 10.69
C PHE A 194 -8.64 5.85 10.39
N ASN A 195 -9.81 6.38 10.67
CA ASN A 195 -10.13 7.79 10.43
C ASN A 195 -9.27 8.77 11.24
N THR A 196 -8.41 8.26 12.13
CA THR A 196 -7.37 9.00 12.84
C THR A 196 -6.12 9.23 12.02
N CYS A 197 -5.89 8.47 10.94
CA CYS A 197 -4.75 8.60 10.02
C CYS A 197 -5.02 9.71 8.99
N LYS A 198 -4.99 10.96 9.45
CA LYS A 198 -5.42 12.14 8.68
C LYS A 198 -4.53 12.44 7.48
N HIS A 199 -3.23 12.21 7.63
CA HIS A 199 -2.28 12.49 6.56
C HIS A 199 -2.40 11.47 5.42
N PHE A 200 -2.56 10.18 5.72
CA PHE A 200 -2.85 9.16 4.72
C PHE A 200 -4.12 9.49 3.93
N ILE A 201 -5.21 9.80 4.66
CA ILE A 201 -6.52 10.14 4.06
C ILE A 201 -6.43 11.37 3.17
N ARG A 202 -5.54 12.32 3.50
CA ARG A 202 -5.32 13.53 2.73
C ARG A 202 -4.42 13.31 1.52
N THR A 203 -3.33 12.54 1.65
CA THR A 203 -2.28 12.47 0.62
C THR A 203 -2.58 11.46 -0.47
N ILE A 204 -3.01 10.24 -0.12
CA ILE A 204 -3.20 9.15 -1.09
C ILE A 204 -4.17 9.52 -2.24
N PRO A 205 -5.36 10.11 -2.00
CA PRO A 205 -6.27 10.46 -3.09
C PRO A 205 -5.78 11.61 -3.98
N ASN A 206 -4.75 12.34 -3.56
CA ASN A 206 -4.22 13.48 -4.30
C ASN A 206 -2.97 13.12 -5.14
N LEU A 207 -2.51 11.86 -5.08
CA LEU A 207 -1.38 11.42 -5.88
C LEU A 207 -1.74 11.39 -7.37
N VAL A 208 -0.86 11.97 -8.19
CA VAL A 208 -1.00 12.03 -9.64
C VAL A 208 0.15 11.30 -10.32
N TYR A 209 -0.05 10.91 -11.57
CA TYR A 209 0.97 10.28 -12.37
C TYR A 209 2.09 11.25 -12.74
N SER A 210 3.30 10.70 -12.92
CA SER A 210 4.43 11.47 -13.42
C SER A 210 4.24 11.82 -14.91
N GLU A 211 4.48 13.06 -15.28
CA GLU A 211 4.46 13.49 -16.69
C GLU A 211 5.60 12.83 -17.51
N SER A 212 6.71 12.51 -16.86
CA SER A 212 7.89 11.88 -17.50
C SER A 212 7.83 10.36 -17.54
N ASN A 213 7.09 9.73 -16.62
CA ASN A 213 6.91 8.29 -16.53
C ASN A 213 5.45 7.98 -16.15
N VAL A 214 4.61 7.87 -17.14
CA VAL A 214 3.16 7.64 -16.99
C VAL A 214 2.78 6.32 -16.31
N GLU A 215 3.72 5.40 -16.10
CA GLU A 215 3.50 4.17 -15.34
C GLU A 215 3.76 4.34 -13.84
N ASP A 216 4.34 5.48 -13.42
CA ASP A 216 4.70 5.75 -12.03
C ASP A 216 4.04 7.01 -11.51
N ILE A 217 4.03 7.16 -10.19
CA ILE A 217 3.56 8.39 -9.55
C ILE A 217 4.60 9.50 -9.67
N ASP A 218 4.15 10.73 -9.64
CA ASP A 218 5.02 11.90 -9.55
C ASP A 218 5.69 11.97 -8.17
N THR A 219 7.03 11.90 -8.13
CA THR A 219 7.82 11.92 -6.89
C THR A 219 8.14 13.34 -6.39
N ASP A 220 7.79 14.37 -7.14
CA ASP A 220 7.93 15.77 -6.69
C ASP A 220 6.80 16.19 -5.75
N GLN A 221 5.71 15.41 -5.69
CA GLN A 221 4.60 15.64 -4.80
C GLN A 221 4.83 15.03 -3.39
N GLU A 222 3.80 15.06 -2.54
CA GLU A 222 3.86 14.56 -1.15
C GLU A 222 3.57 13.05 -1.12
N ASP A 223 4.53 12.23 -1.56
CA ASP A 223 4.43 10.78 -1.75
C ASP A 223 4.97 9.92 -0.59
N HIS A 224 5.54 10.54 0.45
CA HIS A 224 6.22 9.85 1.55
C HIS A 224 5.37 8.80 2.27
N ILE A 225 4.06 9.07 2.43
CA ILE A 225 3.10 8.11 3.03
C ILE A 225 2.83 6.95 2.09
N TYR A 226 2.80 7.21 0.79
CA TYR A 226 2.68 6.16 -0.20
C TYR A 226 3.90 5.24 -0.20
N ASP A 227 5.11 5.79 -0.21
CA ASP A 227 6.33 4.99 -0.22
C ASP A 227 6.47 4.16 1.04
N GLU A 228 6.25 4.73 2.22
CA GLU A 228 6.23 4.00 3.49
C GLU A 228 5.21 2.85 3.47
N CYS A 229 3.98 3.11 3.03
CA CYS A 229 2.92 2.12 2.94
C CYS A 229 3.29 1.02 1.93
N ARG A 230 3.83 1.40 0.78
CA ARG A 230 4.25 0.49 -0.30
C ARG A 230 5.23 -0.58 0.21
N TYR A 231 6.20 -0.22 1.06
CA TYR A 231 7.11 -1.21 1.64
C TYR A 231 6.35 -2.25 2.48
N VAL A 232 5.37 -1.85 3.28
CA VAL A 232 4.55 -2.80 4.05
C VAL A 232 3.69 -3.67 3.15
N LEU A 233 3.13 -3.11 2.07
CA LEU A 233 2.33 -3.89 1.12
C LEU A 233 3.18 -4.97 0.42
N MET A 234 4.44 -4.66 0.10
CA MET A 234 5.37 -5.60 -0.54
C MET A 234 5.83 -6.72 0.39
N GLU A 235 5.83 -6.50 1.72
CA GLU A 235 6.05 -7.56 2.71
C GLU A 235 4.86 -8.53 2.84
N ASN A 236 3.69 -8.11 2.37
CA ASN A 236 2.44 -8.86 2.46
C ASN A 236 1.74 -8.90 1.08
N PRO A 237 2.40 -9.34 0.00
CA PRO A 237 1.85 -9.19 -1.34
C PRO A 237 0.59 -10.02 -1.55
N LEU A 238 -0.41 -9.40 -2.20
CA LEU A 238 -1.57 -10.11 -2.73
C LEU A 238 -1.25 -10.67 -4.12
N SER A 239 -1.69 -11.89 -4.37
CA SER A 239 -1.67 -12.42 -5.74
C SER A 239 -2.74 -11.70 -6.58
N PRO A 240 -2.45 -11.38 -7.85
CA PRO A 240 -3.47 -10.85 -8.74
C PRO A 240 -4.65 -11.81 -8.84
N PRO A 241 -5.88 -11.31 -8.98
CA PRO A 241 -7.04 -12.16 -9.17
C PRO A 241 -6.78 -13.09 -10.37
N ARG A 242 -6.98 -14.40 -10.16
CA ARG A 242 -6.90 -15.36 -11.26
C ARG A 242 -8.06 -15.08 -12.20
N THR A 243 -7.76 -14.51 -13.36
CA THR A 243 -8.70 -14.55 -14.47
C THR A 243 -8.73 -15.99 -14.96
N GLU A 244 -9.81 -16.71 -14.70
CA GLU A 244 -10.01 -17.97 -15.40
C GLU A 244 -9.98 -17.67 -16.90
N PRO A 245 -9.17 -18.39 -17.68
CA PRO A 245 -9.17 -18.21 -19.12
C PRO A 245 -10.60 -18.42 -19.60
N VAL A 246 -11.19 -17.41 -20.25
CA VAL A 246 -12.47 -17.54 -20.92
C VAL A 246 -12.29 -18.65 -21.94
N GLN A 247 -12.84 -19.83 -21.64
CA GLN A 247 -12.83 -20.91 -22.64
C GLN A 247 -13.66 -20.40 -23.82
N PRO A 248 -13.07 -20.32 -25.02
CA PRO A 248 -13.86 -19.95 -26.18
C PRO A 248 -15.03 -20.95 -26.30
N MET A 249 -16.24 -20.40 -26.43
CA MET A 249 -17.40 -21.26 -26.73
C MET A 249 -17.09 -22.08 -28.01
N PRO A 250 -17.32 -23.38 -28.01
CA PRO A 250 -17.15 -24.16 -29.23
C PRO A 250 -18.01 -23.56 -30.35
N ASP A 251 -17.44 -23.38 -31.51
CA ASP A 251 -18.14 -22.88 -32.70
C ASP A 251 -19.31 -23.79 -33.11
N ASP A 252 -19.30 -25.06 -32.67
CA ASP A 252 -20.37 -26.04 -32.88
C ASP A 252 -21.15 -26.32 -31.58
N PRO A 253 -22.44 -25.96 -31.48
CA PRO A 253 -23.29 -26.28 -30.34
C PRO A 253 -23.39 -27.77 -29.99
N LEU A 254 -23.09 -28.65 -30.93
CA LEU A 254 -23.13 -30.12 -30.73
C LEU A 254 -21.89 -30.65 -30.02
N GLU A 255 -20.80 -29.89 -29.95
CA GLU A 255 -19.60 -30.27 -29.19
C GLU A 255 -19.76 -30.07 -27.67
N LEU A 256 -20.68 -29.21 -27.21
CA LEU A 256 -21.01 -29.02 -25.78
C LEU A 256 -21.46 -30.32 -25.12
N GLY A 257 -22.12 -31.22 -25.85
CA GLY A 257 -22.59 -32.52 -25.36
C GLY A 257 -21.52 -33.61 -25.22
N LYS A 258 -20.40 -33.48 -25.94
CA LYS A 258 -19.34 -34.50 -25.95
C LYS A 258 -18.35 -34.37 -24.79
N LYS A 259 -18.04 -33.17 -24.33
CA LYS A 259 -17.13 -32.93 -23.17
C LYS A 259 -17.75 -33.30 -21.82
N ALA A 260 -19.07 -33.27 -21.67
CA ALA A 260 -19.74 -33.64 -20.44
C ALA A 260 -19.72 -35.16 -20.11
N ARG A 261 -19.30 -36.03 -21.05
CA ARG A 261 -19.21 -37.48 -20.83
C ARG A 261 -17.88 -38.00 -20.30
N PHE A 262 -16.85 -37.16 -20.17
CA PHE A 262 -15.51 -37.61 -19.73
C PHE A 262 -15.25 -37.41 -18.23
N PHE A 263 -16.21 -36.86 -17.44
CA PHE A 263 -16.07 -36.66 -16.00
C PHE A 263 -16.99 -37.57 -15.15
N ARG A 264 -17.30 -38.79 -15.65
CA ARG A 264 -17.91 -39.83 -14.82
C ARG A 264 -17.05 -41.09 -14.89
N VAL A 265 -16.04 -41.14 -14.00
CA VAL A 265 -15.54 -42.36 -13.34
C VAL A 265 -15.07 -41.95 -11.98
#